data_5260ed12e286ce63f3ba17757ce09395
#
_entry.id   5260ed12e286ce63f3ba17757ce09395
#
_cell.length_a   1.000
_cell.length_b   1.000
_cell.length_c   1.000
_cell.angle_alpha   90.00
_cell.angle_beta   90.00
_cell.angle_gamma   90.00
#
_symmetry.space_group_name_H-M   'P 1'
#
loop_
_entity.id
_entity.type
_entity.pdbx_description
1 polymer ?
#
loop_
_entity_poly.entity_id
_entity_poly.type
_entity_poly.pdbx_seq_one_letter_code
_entity_poly.pdbx_strand_id
1 'polypeptide(L)'
;MQSAYRPIRVALLGAGSVGSQVARLLLENSEELASRVGTTLELSGIAVRDLNSKRDFDLPEGLLTEDAESLILGSDIVIELIGGIEPARSWIKLALESGADVVTANKALIAAHGPELFGLADQLGAQLYFEAAVAGAIPIIRPLRESLAGDKINRIMGIVNGTTNFILDRMESTGADFGDALELAQKLGYAEADPTADIEGFDAQSKASIIASLAFHSEVPVESVYREGITKITAQQINAARTAGYAVKLLAICERASNGEKEGIVIRVHPTLIPLSHPLAAVRGAYNAVFVEAESAGELMFYGAG
;
A
#
# COMPACT_ATOMS: atom_id res chain seq x y z
N MET A 1 -7.70 15.08 -33.28
CA MET A 1 -8.22 16.31 -32.65
C MET A 1 -7.14 16.80 -31.69
N GLN A 2 -6.57 17.98 -31.92
CA GLN A 2 -5.68 18.58 -30.91
C GLN A 2 -6.52 18.89 -29.67
N SER A 3 -6.04 18.44 -28.48
CA SER A 3 -6.68 18.74 -27.21
C SER A 3 -6.81 20.26 -27.05
N ALA A 4 -8.02 20.74 -26.69
CA ALA A 4 -8.26 22.15 -26.40
C ALA A 4 -7.67 22.57 -25.04
N TYR A 5 -7.12 21.63 -24.30
CA TYR A 5 -6.57 21.84 -22.96
C TYR A 5 -5.03 21.83 -23.01
N ARG A 6 -4.40 22.62 -22.14
CA ARG A 6 -2.95 22.58 -21.95
C ARG A 6 -2.52 21.20 -21.44
N PRO A 7 -1.30 20.73 -21.77
CA PRO A 7 -0.76 19.53 -21.17
C PRO A 7 -0.73 19.63 -19.63
N ILE A 8 -0.97 18.50 -18.96
CA ILE A 8 -0.77 18.33 -17.53
C ILE A 8 0.68 17.93 -17.30
N ARG A 9 1.43 18.75 -16.58
CA ARG A 9 2.84 18.53 -16.28
C ARG A 9 2.99 17.61 -15.06
N VAL A 10 3.71 16.52 -15.24
CA VAL A 10 3.93 15.49 -14.22
C VAL A 10 5.39 15.50 -13.79
N ALA A 11 5.66 15.72 -12.51
CA ALA A 11 6.96 15.49 -11.89
C ALA A 11 7.03 14.10 -11.28
N LEU A 12 8.16 13.42 -11.46
CA LEU A 12 8.42 12.15 -10.79
C LEU A 12 9.58 12.32 -9.82
N LEU A 13 9.36 11.98 -8.55
CA LEU A 13 10.37 11.99 -7.51
C LEU A 13 10.82 10.55 -7.23
N GLY A 14 12.03 10.22 -7.70
CA GLY A 14 12.62 8.90 -7.60
C GLY A 14 12.52 8.07 -8.89
N ALA A 15 13.62 7.44 -9.27
CA ALA A 15 13.77 6.54 -10.42
C ALA A 15 14.34 5.18 -9.98
N GLY A 16 13.88 4.65 -8.84
CA GLY A 16 14.11 3.26 -8.44
C GLY A 16 13.25 2.30 -9.27
N SER A 17 13.14 1.03 -8.86
CA SER A 17 12.39 0.00 -9.61
C SER A 17 10.96 0.44 -9.96
N VAL A 18 10.20 0.98 -9.00
CA VAL A 18 8.83 1.47 -9.25
C VAL A 18 8.85 2.75 -10.10
N GLY A 19 9.67 3.74 -9.74
CA GLY A 19 9.73 5.02 -10.46
C GLY A 19 10.15 4.87 -11.91
N SER A 20 11.09 3.99 -12.23
CA SER A 20 11.48 3.69 -13.60
C SER A 20 10.33 3.11 -14.42
N GLN A 21 9.50 2.24 -13.84
CA GLN A 21 8.33 1.68 -14.51
C GLN A 21 7.22 2.71 -14.70
N VAL A 22 7.02 3.63 -13.74
CA VAL A 22 6.08 4.74 -13.89
C VAL A 22 6.51 5.70 -15.01
N ALA A 23 7.80 6.07 -15.04
CA ALA A 23 8.35 6.88 -16.12
C ALA A 23 8.16 6.21 -17.49
N ARG A 24 8.48 4.92 -17.59
CA ARG A 24 8.26 4.12 -18.79
C ARG A 24 6.80 4.15 -19.23
N LEU A 25 5.87 3.92 -18.31
CA LEU A 25 4.43 3.94 -18.60
C LEU A 25 3.98 5.30 -19.18
N LEU A 26 4.42 6.40 -18.57
CA LEU A 26 4.09 7.76 -19.01
C LEU A 26 4.66 8.07 -20.41
N LEU A 27 5.86 7.56 -20.70
CA LEU A 27 6.53 7.79 -22.00
C LEU A 27 6.00 6.89 -23.12
N GLU A 28 5.87 5.57 -22.85
CA GLU A 28 5.48 4.61 -23.88
C GLU A 28 3.97 4.62 -24.19
N ASN A 29 3.11 4.92 -23.18
CA ASN A 29 1.66 4.89 -23.31
C ASN A 29 1.02 6.28 -23.35
N SER A 30 1.78 7.31 -23.71
CA SER A 30 1.35 8.71 -23.66
C SER A 30 0.06 9.00 -24.43
N GLU A 31 -0.11 8.42 -25.63
CA GLU A 31 -1.29 8.57 -26.47
C GLU A 31 -2.54 7.93 -25.84
N GLU A 32 -2.39 6.71 -25.30
CA GLU A 32 -3.48 6.00 -24.61
C GLU A 32 -3.93 6.76 -23.36
N LEU A 33 -2.97 7.20 -22.54
CA LEU A 33 -3.22 7.98 -21.34
C LEU A 33 -3.91 9.31 -21.69
N ALA A 34 -3.44 10.01 -22.70
CA ALA A 34 -4.04 11.25 -23.19
C ALA A 34 -5.49 11.04 -23.65
N SER A 35 -5.77 9.93 -24.33
CA SER A 35 -7.14 9.57 -24.75
C SER A 35 -8.09 9.37 -23.57
N ARG A 36 -7.60 8.78 -22.47
CA ARG A 36 -8.39 8.53 -21.24
C ARG A 36 -8.62 9.79 -20.42
N VAL A 37 -7.61 10.65 -20.32
CA VAL A 37 -7.64 11.86 -19.50
C VAL A 37 -8.26 13.04 -20.25
N GLY A 38 -8.23 13.01 -21.59
CA GLY A 38 -8.70 14.12 -22.44
C GLY A 38 -7.64 15.18 -22.74
N THR A 39 -6.44 15.05 -22.18
CA THR A 39 -5.28 15.91 -22.47
C THR A 39 -3.98 15.13 -22.30
N THR A 40 -2.87 15.67 -22.83
CA THR A 40 -1.55 15.05 -22.73
C THR A 40 -1.04 15.10 -21.29
N LEU A 41 -0.50 14.00 -20.78
CA LEU A 41 0.31 13.94 -19.58
C LEU A 41 1.78 14.08 -20.00
N GLU A 42 2.40 15.20 -19.65
CA GLU A 42 3.79 15.51 -19.98
C GLU A 42 4.68 15.22 -18.79
N LEU A 43 5.57 14.23 -18.89
CA LEU A 43 6.61 13.99 -17.89
C LEU A 43 7.64 15.12 -17.98
N SER A 44 7.52 16.12 -17.10
CA SER A 44 8.34 17.33 -17.09
C SER A 44 9.76 17.07 -16.60
N GLY A 45 9.94 16.06 -15.76
CA GLY A 45 11.24 15.66 -15.25
C GLY A 45 11.15 14.59 -14.19
N ILE A 46 12.32 14.06 -13.81
CA ILE A 46 12.50 13.00 -12.82
C ILE A 46 13.60 13.44 -11.85
N ALA A 47 13.23 13.71 -10.60
CA ALA A 47 14.20 14.06 -9.58
C ALA A 47 14.88 12.82 -9.03
N VAL A 48 16.22 12.84 -9.00
CA VAL A 48 17.05 11.75 -8.51
C VAL A 48 18.19 12.30 -7.62
N ARG A 49 18.74 11.47 -6.73
CA ARG A 49 19.88 11.86 -5.89
C ARG A 49 21.22 11.88 -6.62
N ASP A 50 21.34 11.07 -7.66
CA ASP A 50 22.56 10.88 -8.43
C ASP A 50 22.20 10.60 -9.87
N LEU A 51 22.58 11.50 -10.76
CA LEU A 51 22.35 11.41 -12.21
C LEU A 51 23.02 10.20 -12.84
N ASN A 52 24.14 9.73 -12.29
CA ASN A 52 24.96 8.67 -12.83
C ASN A 52 24.59 7.27 -12.31
N SER A 53 23.63 7.15 -11.40
CA SER A 53 23.21 5.86 -10.85
C SER A 53 22.64 4.97 -11.97
N LYS A 54 23.04 3.69 -11.97
CA LYS A 54 22.48 2.69 -12.87
C LYS A 54 20.99 2.45 -12.58
N ARG A 55 20.16 2.40 -13.61
CA ARG A 55 18.71 2.22 -13.54
C ARG A 55 18.26 1.03 -14.36
N ASP A 56 17.09 0.48 -14.02
CA ASP A 56 16.52 -0.70 -14.69
C ASP A 56 15.94 -0.37 -16.07
N PHE A 57 15.72 0.91 -16.37
CA PHE A 57 15.19 1.41 -17.63
C PHE A 57 15.99 2.62 -18.10
N ASP A 58 16.28 2.69 -19.40
CA ASP A 58 16.99 3.81 -20.02
C ASP A 58 16.06 5.03 -20.11
N LEU A 59 16.26 5.95 -19.16
CA LEU A 59 15.52 7.20 -19.12
C LEU A 59 16.21 8.25 -20.00
N PRO A 60 15.44 9.11 -20.71
CA PRO A 60 16.02 10.21 -21.48
C PRO A 60 16.84 11.14 -20.55
N GLU A 61 18.10 11.39 -20.91
CA GLU A 61 19.02 12.20 -20.08
C GLU A 61 18.46 13.59 -19.74
N GLY A 62 17.75 14.22 -20.67
CA GLY A 62 17.16 15.54 -20.50
C GLY A 62 16.00 15.61 -19.47
N LEU A 63 15.50 14.46 -18.99
CA LEU A 63 14.45 14.42 -17.96
C LEU A 63 15.00 14.29 -16.54
N LEU A 64 16.27 13.93 -16.37
CA LEU A 64 16.85 13.73 -15.03
C LEU A 64 17.34 15.05 -14.43
N THR A 65 17.02 15.27 -13.14
CA THR A 65 17.48 16.44 -12.39
C THR A 65 17.78 16.08 -10.93
N GLU A 66 18.67 16.83 -10.32
CA GLU A 66 18.89 16.80 -8.86
C GLU A 66 18.12 17.93 -8.15
N ASP A 67 17.53 18.87 -8.91
CA ASP A 67 16.71 19.96 -8.39
C ASP A 67 15.24 19.56 -8.33
N ALA A 68 14.87 18.87 -7.24
CA ALA A 68 13.50 18.43 -7.02
C ALA A 68 12.53 19.59 -6.75
N GLU A 69 12.98 20.65 -6.07
CA GLU A 69 12.12 21.77 -5.69
C GLU A 69 11.65 22.57 -6.91
N SER A 70 12.58 22.92 -7.81
CA SER A 70 12.22 23.60 -9.07
C SER A 70 11.30 22.74 -9.94
N LEU A 71 11.51 21.42 -9.96
CA LEU A 71 10.66 20.48 -10.70
C LEU A 71 9.23 20.45 -10.11
N ILE A 72 9.10 20.36 -8.79
CA ILE A 72 7.82 20.36 -8.08
C ILE A 72 7.03 21.63 -8.38
N LEU A 73 7.66 22.81 -8.21
CA LEU A 73 7.01 24.10 -8.44
C LEU A 73 6.56 24.33 -9.89
N GLY A 74 7.14 23.60 -10.84
CA GLY A 74 6.79 23.63 -12.25
C GLY A 74 5.69 22.66 -12.67
N SER A 75 5.11 21.85 -11.76
CA SER A 75 4.27 20.71 -12.11
C SER A 75 2.83 20.82 -11.62
N ASP A 76 1.93 20.10 -12.28
CA ASP A 76 0.51 20.04 -11.93
C ASP A 76 0.20 18.76 -11.11
N ILE A 77 1.01 17.72 -11.32
CA ILE A 77 0.95 16.46 -10.58
C ILE A 77 2.38 16.10 -10.15
N VAL A 78 2.55 15.70 -8.89
CA VAL A 78 3.80 15.18 -8.35
C VAL A 78 3.62 13.73 -7.93
N ILE A 79 4.44 12.82 -8.48
CA ILE A 79 4.44 11.41 -8.12
C ILE A 79 5.68 11.13 -7.25
N GLU A 80 5.48 10.84 -5.96
CA GLU A 80 6.53 10.58 -4.99
C GLU A 80 6.75 9.08 -4.79
N LEU A 81 7.97 8.61 -5.13
CA LEU A 81 8.40 7.21 -5.07
C LEU A 81 9.82 7.05 -4.50
N ILE A 82 10.25 8.00 -3.66
CA ILE A 82 11.61 7.97 -3.07
C ILE A 82 11.67 7.17 -1.76
N GLY A 83 10.54 7.05 -1.06
CA GLY A 83 10.47 6.39 0.25
C GLY A 83 11.12 7.18 1.39
N GLY A 84 10.99 6.67 2.63
CA GLY A 84 11.46 7.35 3.83
C GLY A 84 10.55 8.50 4.26
N ILE A 85 10.91 9.22 5.33
CA ILE A 85 10.11 10.34 5.82
C ILE A 85 10.56 11.66 5.19
N GLU A 86 11.84 12.00 5.33
CA GLU A 86 12.42 13.18 4.71
C GLU A 86 13.40 12.77 3.59
N PRO A 87 13.43 13.51 2.50
CA PRO A 87 12.74 14.76 2.19
C PRO A 87 11.30 14.58 1.63
N ALA A 88 10.76 13.36 1.54
CA ALA A 88 9.47 13.08 0.93
C ALA A 88 8.34 13.93 1.54
N ARG A 89 8.28 14.03 2.88
CA ARG A 89 7.28 14.85 3.58
C ARG A 89 7.37 16.32 3.17
N SER A 90 8.56 16.89 3.23
CA SER A 90 8.78 18.29 2.85
C SER A 90 8.40 18.56 1.39
N TRP A 91 8.74 17.66 0.48
CA TRP A 91 8.43 17.79 -0.94
C TRP A 91 6.95 17.59 -1.25
N ILE A 92 6.26 16.68 -0.58
CA ILE A 92 4.80 16.56 -0.70
C ILE A 92 4.10 17.83 -0.22
N LYS A 93 4.55 18.39 0.91
CA LYS A 93 3.99 19.68 1.39
C LYS A 93 4.20 20.79 0.38
N LEU A 94 5.42 20.95 -0.15
CA LEU A 94 5.74 21.93 -1.19
C LEU A 94 4.84 21.75 -2.43
N ALA A 95 4.62 20.51 -2.87
CA ALA A 95 3.78 20.19 -4.00
C ALA A 95 2.33 20.64 -3.75
N LEU A 96 1.73 20.26 -2.61
CA LEU A 96 0.39 20.67 -2.24
C LEU A 96 0.26 22.20 -2.10
N GLU A 97 1.23 22.85 -1.48
CA GLU A 97 1.27 24.32 -1.30
C GLU A 97 1.43 25.06 -2.65
N SER A 98 2.06 24.45 -3.65
CA SER A 98 2.15 24.99 -5.01
C SER A 98 0.90 24.75 -5.86
N GLY A 99 -0.09 24.02 -5.33
CA GLY A 99 -1.35 23.68 -6.01
C GLY A 99 -1.27 22.43 -6.90
N ALA A 100 -0.23 21.62 -6.75
CA ALA A 100 -0.12 20.35 -7.44
C ALA A 100 -0.88 19.24 -6.69
N ASP A 101 -1.49 18.32 -7.43
CA ASP A 101 -1.97 17.06 -6.88
C ASP A 101 -0.80 16.11 -6.65
N VAL A 102 -0.91 15.28 -5.61
CA VAL A 102 0.18 14.35 -5.24
C VAL A 102 -0.28 12.90 -5.30
N VAL A 103 0.58 12.05 -5.85
CA VAL A 103 0.44 10.59 -5.81
C VAL A 103 1.66 10.02 -5.09
N THR A 104 1.46 9.22 -4.03
CA THR A 104 2.57 8.60 -3.30
C THR A 104 2.35 7.11 -3.05
N ALA A 105 3.42 6.32 -3.07
CA ALA A 105 3.44 4.93 -2.64
C ALA A 105 4.12 4.75 -1.25
N ASN A 106 4.43 5.84 -0.57
CA ASN A 106 5.24 5.88 0.65
C ASN A 106 4.41 5.54 1.89
N LYS A 107 4.25 4.24 2.16
CA LYS A 107 3.48 3.76 3.31
C LYS A 107 3.99 4.29 4.65
N ALA A 108 5.34 4.39 4.82
CA ALA A 108 5.93 4.86 6.06
C ALA A 108 5.55 6.32 6.34
N LEU A 109 5.58 7.16 5.32
CA LEU A 109 5.18 8.55 5.42
C LEU A 109 3.68 8.69 5.71
N ILE A 110 2.83 7.97 4.98
CA ILE A 110 1.38 8.01 5.20
C ILE A 110 0.99 7.48 6.59
N ALA A 111 1.64 6.43 7.07
CA ALA A 111 1.38 5.90 8.40
C ALA A 111 1.80 6.88 9.53
N ALA A 112 2.91 7.61 9.34
CA ALA A 112 3.46 8.52 10.35
C ALA A 112 2.86 9.95 10.29
N HIS A 113 2.55 10.45 9.09
CA HIS A 113 2.18 11.84 8.84
C HIS A 113 0.94 11.99 7.95
N GLY A 114 0.19 10.91 7.69
CA GLY A 114 -1.01 10.94 6.86
C GLY A 114 -2.02 12.01 7.28
N PRO A 115 -2.44 12.08 8.55
CA PRO A 115 -3.41 13.08 9.01
C PRO A 115 -2.97 14.53 8.74
N GLU A 116 -1.69 14.86 8.95
CA GLU A 116 -1.13 16.18 8.63
C GLU A 116 -1.24 16.48 7.13
N LEU A 117 -0.81 15.53 6.29
CA LEU A 117 -0.78 15.71 4.84
C LEU A 117 -2.19 15.74 4.23
N PHE A 118 -3.12 14.95 4.74
CA PHE A 118 -4.54 14.99 4.31
C PHE A 118 -5.19 16.30 4.71
N GLY A 119 -4.98 16.75 5.95
CA GLY A 119 -5.49 18.03 6.40
C GLY A 119 -4.96 19.22 5.58
N LEU A 120 -3.69 19.18 5.19
CA LEU A 120 -3.09 20.18 4.31
C LEU A 120 -3.71 20.14 2.90
N ALA A 121 -3.84 18.95 2.31
CA ALA A 121 -4.45 18.77 0.99
C ALA A 121 -5.90 19.30 0.98
N ASP A 122 -6.71 18.95 1.99
CA ASP A 122 -8.09 19.41 2.12
C ASP A 122 -8.18 20.93 2.28
N GLN A 123 -7.30 21.54 3.08
CA GLN A 123 -7.25 23.01 3.26
C GLN A 123 -6.91 23.76 1.97
N LEU A 124 -6.07 23.17 1.14
CA LEU A 124 -5.62 23.78 -0.12
C LEU A 124 -6.50 23.40 -1.32
N GLY A 125 -7.44 22.47 -1.16
CA GLY A 125 -8.26 21.93 -2.25
C GLY A 125 -7.49 21.09 -3.24
N ALA A 126 -6.30 20.59 -2.86
CA ALA A 126 -5.47 19.67 -3.63
C ALA A 126 -5.79 18.22 -3.29
N GLN A 127 -5.39 17.28 -4.16
CA GLN A 127 -5.62 15.85 -3.93
C GLN A 127 -4.32 15.15 -3.52
N LEU A 128 -4.42 14.28 -2.53
CA LEU A 128 -3.35 13.36 -2.13
C LEU A 128 -3.83 11.92 -2.30
N TYR A 129 -3.26 11.23 -3.29
CA TYR A 129 -3.55 9.83 -3.61
C TYR A 129 -2.43 8.92 -3.12
N PHE A 130 -2.78 7.84 -2.42
CA PHE A 130 -1.84 6.89 -1.83
C PHE A 130 -2.29 5.43 -1.95
N GLU A 131 -3.03 5.10 -3.02
CA GLU A 131 -3.53 3.75 -3.28
C GLU A 131 -2.40 2.71 -3.24
N ALA A 132 -1.24 3.04 -3.83
CA ALA A 132 -0.09 2.15 -3.89
C ALA A 132 0.64 1.95 -2.54
N ALA A 133 0.27 2.69 -1.50
CA ALA A 133 0.85 2.51 -0.16
C ALA A 133 0.31 1.25 0.56
N VAL A 134 -0.84 0.71 0.15
CA VAL A 134 -1.50 -0.41 0.84
C VAL A 134 -1.97 -1.47 -0.15
N ALA A 135 -1.74 -2.74 0.15
CA ALA A 135 -2.26 -3.92 -0.54
C ALA A 135 -1.88 -4.09 -2.02
N GLY A 136 -0.77 -3.49 -2.46
CA GLY A 136 -0.21 -3.68 -3.82
C GLY A 136 -1.19 -3.28 -4.92
N ALA A 137 -1.56 -4.21 -5.80
CA ALA A 137 -2.48 -3.96 -6.91
C ALA A 137 -3.97 -3.89 -6.51
N ILE A 138 -4.31 -4.15 -5.25
CA ILE A 138 -5.70 -4.12 -4.78
C ILE A 138 -6.14 -2.67 -4.56
N PRO A 139 -7.17 -2.16 -5.26
CA PRO A 139 -7.71 -0.83 -5.02
C PRO A 139 -8.57 -0.84 -3.74
N ILE A 140 -7.98 -0.56 -2.59
CA ILE A 140 -8.69 -0.57 -1.29
C ILE A 140 -8.92 0.82 -0.71
N ILE A 141 -8.01 1.76 -0.96
CA ILE A 141 -8.09 3.11 -0.38
C ILE A 141 -9.29 3.87 -0.96
N ARG A 142 -9.46 3.88 -2.28
CA ARG A 142 -10.60 4.55 -2.93
C ARG A 142 -11.96 3.96 -2.51
N PRO A 143 -12.18 2.64 -2.53
CA PRO A 143 -13.43 2.07 -2.00
C PRO A 143 -13.73 2.50 -0.57
N LEU A 144 -12.76 2.53 0.33
CA LEU A 144 -12.97 2.97 1.71
C LEU A 144 -13.30 4.48 1.80
N ARG A 145 -12.60 5.32 1.02
CA ARG A 145 -12.76 6.78 1.06
C ARG A 145 -13.99 7.27 0.32
N GLU A 146 -14.35 6.65 -0.80
CA GLU A 146 -15.36 7.15 -1.74
C GLU A 146 -16.61 6.26 -1.75
N SER A 147 -16.46 4.98 -2.08
CA SER A 147 -17.60 4.09 -2.29
C SER A 147 -18.33 3.71 -0.99
N LEU A 148 -17.59 3.54 0.08
CA LEU A 148 -18.09 3.17 1.42
C LEU A 148 -18.12 4.35 2.40
N ALA A 149 -17.88 5.59 1.92
CA ALA A 149 -17.83 6.77 2.78
C ALA A 149 -19.13 7.03 3.57
N GLY A 150 -20.27 6.64 3.03
CA GLY A 150 -21.58 6.76 3.68
C GLY A 150 -22.03 5.53 4.46
N ASP A 151 -21.21 4.47 4.50
CA ASP A 151 -21.54 3.23 5.20
C ASP A 151 -20.77 3.11 6.53
N LYS A 152 -21.34 2.35 7.46
CA LYS A 152 -20.67 2.05 8.73
C LYS A 152 -19.88 0.75 8.58
N ILE A 153 -18.56 0.88 8.51
CA ILE A 153 -17.66 -0.27 8.51
C ILE A 153 -17.56 -0.81 9.94
N ASN A 154 -17.91 -2.09 10.10
CA ASN A 154 -17.86 -2.79 11.38
C ASN A 154 -16.52 -3.49 11.60
N ARG A 155 -16.01 -4.17 10.55
CA ARG A 155 -14.75 -4.90 10.62
C ARG A 155 -14.06 -4.96 9.26
N ILE A 156 -12.73 -4.91 9.30
CA ILE A 156 -11.87 -5.22 8.15
C ILE A 156 -10.89 -6.30 8.58
N MET A 157 -10.72 -7.31 7.75
CA MET A 157 -9.70 -8.35 7.88
C MET A 157 -8.86 -8.41 6.62
N GLY A 158 -7.55 -8.23 6.73
CA GLY A 158 -6.67 -8.15 5.56
C GLY A 158 -5.49 -9.11 5.62
N ILE A 159 -5.28 -9.86 4.54
CA ILE A 159 -3.99 -10.46 4.19
C ILE A 159 -3.28 -9.38 3.36
N VAL A 160 -2.48 -8.55 4.03
CA VAL A 160 -1.88 -7.35 3.42
C VAL A 160 -0.36 -7.46 3.23
N ASN A 161 0.19 -8.65 3.49
CA ASN A 161 1.60 -8.95 3.26
C ASN A 161 1.74 -10.27 2.49
N GLY A 162 2.19 -10.19 1.23
CA GLY A 162 2.32 -11.34 0.33
C GLY A 162 3.39 -12.34 0.78
N THR A 163 4.50 -11.87 1.34
CA THR A 163 5.61 -12.69 1.82
C THR A 163 5.14 -13.66 2.91
N THR A 164 4.48 -13.14 3.93
CA THR A 164 3.97 -13.97 5.04
C THR A 164 2.86 -14.92 4.60
N ASN A 165 1.98 -14.48 3.69
CA ASN A 165 0.97 -15.36 3.14
C ASN A 165 1.59 -16.52 2.33
N PHE A 166 2.61 -16.23 1.51
CA PHE A 166 3.34 -17.25 0.77
C PHE A 166 3.99 -18.29 1.71
N ILE A 167 4.69 -17.83 2.76
CA ILE A 167 5.36 -18.69 3.74
C ILE A 167 4.34 -19.62 4.42
N LEU A 168 3.26 -19.09 4.97
CA LEU A 168 2.22 -19.85 5.65
C LEU A 168 1.50 -20.83 4.70
N ASP A 169 1.21 -20.40 3.47
CA ASP A 169 0.63 -21.26 2.44
C ASP A 169 1.56 -22.42 2.05
N ARG A 170 2.87 -22.14 1.93
CA ARG A 170 3.86 -23.17 1.64
C ARG A 170 3.95 -24.19 2.77
N MET A 171 4.01 -23.74 4.02
CA MET A 171 4.00 -24.62 5.20
C MET A 171 2.73 -25.48 5.25
N GLU A 172 1.55 -24.90 4.95
CA GLU A 172 0.27 -25.64 4.93
C GLU A 172 0.22 -26.68 3.81
N SER A 173 0.64 -26.31 2.58
CA SER A 173 0.47 -27.16 1.40
C SER A 173 1.47 -28.29 1.31
N THR A 174 2.68 -28.14 1.86
CA THR A 174 3.77 -29.11 1.73
C THR A 174 4.23 -29.73 3.06
N GLY A 175 3.82 -29.18 4.19
CA GLY A 175 4.33 -29.54 5.50
C GLY A 175 5.77 -29.07 5.78
N ALA A 176 6.30 -28.14 4.96
CA ALA A 176 7.63 -27.58 5.14
C ALA A 176 7.72 -26.81 6.46
N ASP A 177 8.91 -26.75 7.05
CA ASP A 177 9.20 -25.91 8.19
C ASP A 177 9.30 -24.43 7.76
N PHE A 178 9.19 -23.52 8.74
CA PHE A 178 9.26 -22.08 8.51
C PHE A 178 10.55 -21.66 7.78
N GLY A 179 11.71 -22.22 8.18
CA GLY A 179 12.99 -21.89 7.55
C GLY A 179 13.06 -22.26 6.08
N ASP A 180 12.60 -23.45 5.70
CA ASP A 180 12.57 -23.92 4.31
C ASP A 180 11.61 -23.08 3.46
N ALA A 181 10.45 -22.71 4.02
CA ALA A 181 9.47 -21.88 3.34
C ALA A 181 9.98 -20.43 3.12
N LEU A 182 10.70 -19.88 4.10
CA LEU A 182 11.34 -18.55 4.00
C LEU A 182 12.47 -18.56 2.96
N GLU A 183 13.35 -19.57 2.98
CA GLU A 183 14.42 -19.70 1.98
C GLU A 183 13.86 -19.74 0.56
N LEU A 184 12.76 -20.48 0.36
CA LEU A 184 12.09 -20.52 -0.93
C LEU A 184 11.49 -19.18 -1.32
N ALA A 185 10.88 -18.45 -0.36
CA ALA A 185 10.35 -17.10 -0.60
C ALA A 185 11.46 -16.14 -1.07
N GLN A 186 12.65 -16.21 -0.44
CA GLN A 186 13.81 -15.43 -0.83
C GLN A 186 14.32 -15.79 -2.23
N LYS A 187 14.43 -17.08 -2.54
CA LYS A 187 14.84 -17.57 -3.88
C LYS A 187 13.90 -17.12 -5.00
N LEU A 188 12.60 -17.00 -4.70
CA LEU A 188 11.58 -16.58 -5.66
C LEU A 188 11.41 -15.05 -5.71
N GLY A 189 12.12 -14.29 -4.86
CA GLY A 189 12.03 -12.84 -4.80
C GLY A 189 10.81 -12.29 -4.06
N TYR A 190 10.08 -13.13 -3.32
CA TYR A 190 8.97 -12.68 -2.46
C TYR A 190 9.45 -12.12 -1.12
N ALA A 191 10.62 -12.53 -0.66
CA ALA A 191 11.26 -12.00 0.55
C ALA A 191 12.63 -11.42 0.21
N GLU A 192 12.97 -10.30 0.84
CA GLU A 192 14.30 -9.69 0.78
C GLU A 192 15.31 -10.48 1.63
N ALA A 193 16.60 -10.12 1.51
CA ALA A 193 17.66 -10.72 2.33
C ALA A 193 17.43 -10.53 3.83
N ASP A 194 16.93 -9.34 4.23
CA ASP A 194 16.40 -9.09 5.57
C ASP A 194 14.87 -9.03 5.54
N PRO A 195 14.16 -10.14 5.83
CA PRO A 195 12.71 -10.21 5.77
C PRO A 195 12.01 -9.74 7.07
N THR A 196 12.75 -9.20 8.04
CA THR A 196 12.24 -8.87 9.39
C THR A 196 10.97 -8.04 9.36
N ALA A 197 10.90 -7.03 8.47
CA ALA A 197 9.73 -6.18 8.35
C ALA A 197 8.45 -6.96 8.00
N ASP A 198 8.58 -8.01 7.21
CA ASP A 198 7.48 -8.87 6.80
C ASP A 198 7.16 -9.91 7.88
N ILE A 199 8.13 -10.76 8.22
CA ILE A 199 7.90 -11.95 9.07
C ILE A 199 7.56 -11.61 10.52
N GLU A 200 8.01 -10.46 11.02
CA GLU A 200 7.64 -9.93 12.32
C GLU A 200 6.37 -9.07 12.28
N GLY A 201 5.80 -8.82 11.08
CA GLY A 201 4.51 -8.17 10.87
C GLY A 201 4.54 -6.64 10.90
N PHE A 202 5.69 -5.98 10.87
CA PHE A 202 5.80 -4.50 10.86
C PHE A 202 5.17 -3.87 9.62
N ASP A 203 5.36 -4.48 8.44
CA ASP A 203 4.73 -4.04 7.21
C ASP A 203 3.20 -4.09 7.31
N ALA A 204 2.67 -5.21 7.78
CA ALA A 204 1.23 -5.39 7.98
C ALA A 204 0.68 -4.44 9.06
N GLN A 205 1.46 -4.15 10.12
CA GLN A 205 1.10 -3.20 11.19
C GLN A 205 0.91 -1.78 10.64
N SER A 206 1.85 -1.30 9.82
CA SER A 206 1.77 0.02 9.18
C SER A 206 0.56 0.12 8.25
N LYS A 207 0.30 -0.93 7.46
CA LYS A 207 -0.87 -1.00 6.57
C LYS A 207 -2.19 -1.05 7.34
N ALA A 208 -2.24 -1.79 8.46
CA ALA A 208 -3.41 -1.85 9.33
C ALA A 208 -3.75 -0.48 9.93
N SER A 209 -2.75 0.29 10.36
CA SER A 209 -2.92 1.66 10.84
C SER A 209 -3.57 2.56 9.78
N ILE A 210 -3.09 2.52 8.54
CA ILE A 210 -3.65 3.30 7.43
C ILE A 210 -5.09 2.89 7.13
N ILE A 211 -5.36 1.59 6.99
CA ILE A 211 -6.70 1.06 6.72
C ILE A 211 -7.68 1.46 7.82
N ALA A 212 -7.28 1.30 9.09
CA ALA A 212 -8.12 1.63 10.23
C ALA A 212 -8.42 3.13 10.31
N SER A 213 -7.42 3.98 10.07
CA SER A 213 -7.60 5.43 10.08
C SER A 213 -8.62 5.88 9.06
N LEU A 214 -8.60 5.30 7.86
CA LEU A 214 -9.59 5.58 6.81
C LEU A 214 -10.98 5.04 7.16
N ALA A 215 -11.06 3.75 7.50
CA ALA A 215 -12.33 3.05 7.68
C ALA A 215 -13.13 3.56 8.88
N PHE A 216 -12.46 4.03 9.92
CA PHE A 216 -13.09 4.49 11.15
C PHE A 216 -13.04 6.00 11.34
N HIS A 217 -12.51 6.76 10.37
CA HIS A 217 -12.37 8.21 10.42
C HIS A 217 -11.69 8.69 11.71
N SER A 218 -10.62 7.99 12.11
CA SER A 218 -9.89 8.22 13.36
C SER A 218 -8.41 8.10 13.13
N GLU A 219 -7.62 8.94 13.77
CA GLU A 219 -6.17 8.80 13.74
C GLU A 219 -5.76 7.56 14.57
N VAL A 220 -5.06 6.63 13.93
CA VAL A 220 -4.55 5.39 14.53
C VAL A 220 -3.04 5.38 14.43
N PRO A 221 -2.30 5.77 15.48
CA PRO A 221 -0.85 5.65 15.51
C PRO A 221 -0.40 4.20 15.33
N VAL A 222 0.67 3.98 14.55
CA VAL A 222 1.19 2.63 14.28
C VAL A 222 1.52 1.88 15.58
N GLU A 223 2.04 2.59 16.57
CA GLU A 223 2.45 2.06 17.88
C GLU A 223 1.26 1.53 18.69
N SER A 224 0.04 2.00 18.41
CA SER A 224 -1.19 1.54 19.07
C SER A 224 -1.72 0.21 18.51
N VAL A 225 -1.19 -0.23 17.37
CA VAL A 225 -1.59 -1.48 16.71
C VAL A 225 -0.84 -2.64 17.37
N TYR A 226 -1.56 -3.58 17.99
CA TYR A 226 -0.95 -4.82 18.47
C TYR A 226 -0.36 -5.61 17.31
N ARG A 227 0.83 -6.19 17.52
CA ARG A 227 1.53 -6.93 16.47
C ARG A 227 2.18 -8.21 17.01
N GLU A 228 2.00 -9.29 16.26
CA GLU A 228 2.71 -10.56 16.41
C GLU A 228 3.07 -11.10 15.02
N GLY A 229 4.34 -11.50 14.83
CA GLY A 229 4.83 -12.08 13.59
C GLY A 229 4.54 -13.57 13.44
N ILE A 230 5.05 -14.17 12.36
CA ILE A 230 4.84 -15.58 12.03
C ILE A 230 6.03 -16.49 12.40
N THR A 231 7.12 -15.94 12.89
CA THR A 231 8.38 -16.67 13.15
C THR A 231 8.26 -17.81 14.16
N LYS A 232 7.25 -17.74 15.03
CA LYS A 232 6.97 -18.77 16.04
C LYS A 232 5.99 -19.85 15.59
N ILE A 233 5.43 -19.72 14.37
CA ILE A 233 4.47 -20.69 13.85
C ILE A 233 5.21 -21.93 13.34
N THR A 234 4.79 -23.10 13.80
CA THR A 234 5.39 -24.38 13.42
C THR A 234 4.52 -25.14 12.43
N ALA A 235 5.13 -26.01 11.64
CA ALA A 235 4.41 -26.92 10.74
C ALA A 235 3.41 -27.82 11.49
N GLN A 236 3.72 -28.21 12.73
CA GLN A 236 2.81 -28.99 13.58
C GLN A 236 1.55 -28.18 13.93
N GLN A 237 1.66 -26.89 14.28
CA GLN A 237 0.52 -26.02 14.58
C GLN A 237 -0.36 -25.83 13.35
N ILE A 238 0.23 -25.61 12.17
CA ILE A 238 -0.51 -25.46 10.90
C ILE A 238 -1.28 -26.75 10.57
N ASN A 239 -0.64 -27.92 10.72
CA ASN A 239 -1.29 -29.20 10.47
C ASN A 239 -2.44 -29.47 11.46
N ALA A 240 -2.26 -29.13 12.74
CA ALA A 240 -3.30 -29.23 13.75
C ALA A 240 -4.50 -28.31 13.43
N ALA A 241 -4.23 -27.05 13.03
CA ALA A 241 -5.25 -26.11 12.61
C ALA A 241 -6.05 -26.66 11.40
N ARG A 242 -5.35 -27.14 10.38
CA ARG A 242 -5.98 -27.74 9.19
C ARG A 242 -6.85 -28.94 9.53
N THR A 243 -6.38 -29.82 10.41
CA THR A 243 -7.15 -30.99 10.87
C THR A 243 -8.42 -30.57 11.61
N ALA A 244 -8.37 -29.43 12.32
CA ALA A 244 -9.50 -28.83 13.00
C ALA A 244 -10.43 -28.00 12.09
N GLY A 245 -10.15 -27.90 10.78
CA GLY A 245 -10.97 -27.17 9.81
C GLY A 245 -10.64 -25.68 9.67
N TYR A 246 -9.39 -25.29 10.02
CA TYR A 246 -8.93 -23.91 9.95
C TYR A 246 -7.67 -23.75 9.07
N ALA A 247 -7.52 -22.60 8.46
CA ALA A 247 -6.28 -22.12 7.88
C ALA A 247 -5.60 -21.13 8.84
N VAL A 248 -4.27 -21.06 8.81
CA VAL A 248 -3.48 -20.07 9.54
C VAL A 248 -3.10 -18.94 8.58
N LYS A 249 -3.48 -17.70 8.89
CA LYS A 249 -3.12 -16.51 8.12
C LYS A 249 -2.61 -15.41 9.03
N LEU A 250 -1.62 -14.61 8.58
CA LEU A 250 -1.30 -13.35 9.24
C LEU A 250 -2.36 -12.32 8.84
N LEU A 251 -3.19 -11.90 9.76
CA LEU A 251 -4.25 -10.94 9.49
C LEU A 251 -3.99 -9.59 10.14
N ALA A 252 -4.20 -8.53 9.36
CA ALA A 252 -4.53 -7.21 9.87
C ALA A 252 -6.03 -7.20 10.17
N ILE A 253 -6.41 -7.02 11.42
CA ILE A 253 -7.81 -7.00 11.87
C ILE A 253 -8.07 -5.63 12.49
N CYS A 254 -9.03 -4.91 11.91
CA CYS A 254 -9.47 -3.61 12.36
C CYS A 254 -10.98 -3.72 12.62
N GLU A 255 -11.43 -3.52 13.86
CA GLU A 255 -12.84 -3.72 14.18
C GLU A 255 -13.35 -2.73 15.23
N ARG A 256 -14.63 -2.41 15.15
CA ARG A 256 -15.33 -1.69 16.22
C ARG A 256 -15.54 -2.62 17.40
N ALA A 257 -15.27 -2.12 18.58
CA ALA A 257 -15.48 -2.84 19.82
C ALA A 257 -16.29 -1.97 20.79
N SER A 258 -17.15 -2.61 21.58
CA SER A 258 -17.91 -1.95 22.65
C SER A 258 -17.81 -2.80 23.91
N ASN A 259 -17.62 -2.14 25.04
CA ASN A 259 -17.72 -2.77 26.36
C ASN A 259 -19.06 -2.47 27.04
N GLY A 260 -20.05 -1.97 26.29
CA GLY A 260 -21.39 -1.61 26.75
C GLY A 260 -21.51 -0.15 27.22
N GLU A 261 -20.42 0.49 27.64
CA GLU A 261 -20.42 1.91 28.06
C GLU A 261 -19.65 2.81 27.05
N LYS A 262 -18.65 2.25 26.37
CA LYS A 262 -17.81 2.99 25.42
C LYS A 262 -17.66 2.20 24.13
N GLU A 263 -17.81 2.89 23.02
CA GLU A 263 -17.40 2.42 21.71
C GLU A 263 -15.93 2.78 21.47
N GLY A 264 -15.20 1.91 20.81
CA GLY A 264 -13.81 2.10 20.43
C GLY A 264 -13.47 1.29 19.19
N ILE A 265 -12.22 1.33 18.82
CA ILE A 265 -11.66 0.53 17.75
C ILE A 265 -10.52 -0.34 18.30
N VAL A 266 -10.42 -1.56 17.81
CA VAL A 266 -9.34 -2.49 18.13
C VAL A 266 -8.63 -2.84 16.83
N ILE A 267 -7.33 -2.61 16.83
CA ILE A 267 -6.49 -2.91 15.65
C ILE A 267 -5.37 -3.84 16.09
N ARG A 268 -5.22 -4.96 15.36
CA ARG A 268 -4.22 -5.97 15.64
C ARG A 268 -3.74 -6.67 14.38
N VAL A 269 -2.48 -7.07 14.40
CA VAL A 269 -1.85 -7.91 13.38
C VAL A 269 -1.27 -9.13 14.07
N HIS A 270 -1.76 -10.30 13.72
CA HIS A 270 -1.26 -11.55 14.31
C HIS A 270 -1.66 -12.78 13.49
N PRO A 271 -0.97 -13.92 13.66
CA PRO A 271 -1.43 -15.20 13.14
C PRO A 271 -2.82 -15.53 13.66
N THR A 272 -3.74 -15.85 12.76
CA THR A 272 -5.17 -16.05 13.07
C THR A 272 -5.64 -17.37 12.45
N LEU A 273 -6.43 -18.11 13.22
CA LEU A 273 -7.16 -19.28 12.75
C LEU A 273 -8.43 -18.81 12.02
N ILE A 274 -8.54 -19.13 10.73
CA ILE A 274 -9.70 -18.79 9.91
C ILE A 274 -10.40 -20.07 9.50
N PRO A 275 -11.73 -20.20 9.69
CA PRO A 275 -12.48 -21.35 9.20
C PRO A 275 -12.23 -21.56 7.69
N LEU A 276 -12.07 -22.80 7.25
CA LEU A 276 -11.85 -23.11 5.83
C LEU A 276 -13.01 -22.66 4.91
N SER A 277 -14.20 -22.41 5.48
CA SER A 277 -15.34 -21.83 4.77
C SER A 277 -15.25 -20.32 4.55
N HIS A 278 -14.37 -19.62 5.26
CA HIS A 278 -14.21 -18.17 5.13
C HIS A 278 -13.44 -17.83 3.83
N PRO A 279 -13.84 -16.81 3.05
CA PRO A 279 -13.19 -16.46 1.79
C PRO A 279 -11.68 -16.24 1.90
N LEU A 280 -11.19 -15.60 2.97
CA LEU A 280 -9.76 -15.37 3.20
C LEU A 280 -8.93 -16.66 3.35
N ALA A 281 -9.53 -17.79 3.74
CA ALA A 281 -8.83 -19.06 3.83
C ALA A 281 -8.34 -19.58 2.47
N ALA A 282 -9.05 -19.20 1.40
CA ALA A 282 -8.74 -19.60 0.02
C ALA A 282 -7.63 -18.75 -0.63
N VAL A 283 -7.15 -17.71 0.00
CA VAL A 283 -6.08 -16.85 -0.53
C VAL A 283 -4.74 -17.56 -0.44
N ARG A 284 -4.13 -17.86 -1.58
CA ARG A 284 -2.90 -18.67 -1.69
C ARG A 284 -1.71 -17.86 -2.21
N GLY A 285 -0.50 -18.43 -2.04
CA GLY A 285 0.73 -17.85 -2.56
C GLY A 285 1.00 -16.44 -2.00
N ALA A 286 1.57 -15.57 -2.83
CA ALA A 286 1.88 -14.17 -2.45
C ALA A 286 0.72 -13.19 -2.70
N TYR A 287 -0.51 -13.70 -2.85
CA TYR A 287 -1.67 -12.84 -3.06
C TYR A 287 -2.11 -12.16 -1.77
N ASN A 288 -2.66 -10.96 -1.94
CA ASN A 288 -3.30 -10.19 -0.89
C ASN A 288 -4.82 -10.25 -1.01
N ALA A 289 -5.50 -9.99 0.10
CA ALA A 289 -6.95 -9.82 0.12
C ALA A 289 -7.37 -8.95 1.30
N VAL A 290 -8.39 -8.12 1.09
CA VAL A 290 -9.02 -7.34 2.15
C VAL A 290 -10.51 -7.67 2.16
N PHE A 291 -10.99 -8.13 3.30
CA PHE A 291 -12.39 -8.46 3.55
C PHE A 291 -13.00 -7.39 4.44
N VAL A 292 -14.07 -6.76 3.98
CA VAL A 292 -14.75 -5.64 4.65
C VAL A 292 -16.15 -6.07 5.03
N GLU A 293 -16.52 -5.86 6.28
CA GLU A 293 -17.89 -6.04 6.78
C GLU A 293 -18.48 -4.66 7.06
N ALA A 294 -19.42 -4.25 6.24
CA ALA A 294 -20.13 -2.99 6.31
C ALA A 294 -21.61 -3.22 6.67
N GLU A 295 -22.24 -2.21 7.29
CA GLU A 295 -23.61 -2.35 7.79
C GLU A 295 -24.63 -2.46 6.64
N SER A 296 -24.48 -1.63 5.61
CA SER A 296 -25.39 -1.56 4.48
C SER A 296 -24.93 -2.39 3.28
N ALA A 297 -23.64 -2.31 2.92
CA ALA A 297 -23.08 -3.04 1.78
C ALA A 297 -22.85 -4.54 2.08
N GLY A 298 -22.88 -4.94 3.36
CA GLY A 298 -22.61 -6.31 3.76
C GLY A 298 -21.13 -6.69 3.62
N GLU A 299 -20.88 -7.91 3.17
CA GLU A 299 -19.54 -8.48 3.05
C GLU A 299 -18.96 -8.20 1.66
N LEU A 300 -17.79 -7.58 1.61
CA LEU A 300 -17.04 -7.30 0.39
C LEU A 300 -15.64 -7.89 0.49
N MET A 301 -15.12 -8.43 -0.60
CA MET A 301 -13.75 -8.92 -0.68
C MET A 301 -13.03 -8.31 -1.88
N PHE A 302 -11.87 -7.72 -1.62
CA PHE A 302 -10.94 -7.23 -2.61
C PHE A 302 -9.74 -8.18 -2.65
N TYR A 303 -9.42 -8.73 -3.81
CA TYR A 303 -8.40 -9.75 -3.97
C TYR A 303 -7.52 -9.45 -5.18
N GLY A 304 -6.20 -9.62 -5.05
CA GLY A 304 -5.27 -9.37 -6.13
C GLY A 304 -3.82 -9.65 -5.76
N ALA A 305 -2.89 -9.31 -6.66
CA ALA A 305 -1.47 -9.40 -6.38
C ALA A 305 -1.06 -8.39 -5.30
N GLY A 306 -0.17 -8.83 -4.42
CA GLY A 306 0.41 -7.99 -3.35
C GLY A 306 1.63 -7.22 -3.80
#